data_5d9bd29f71b702fb262dd98803d2958e
#
_entry.id   5d9bd29f71b702fb262dd98803d2958e
#
_cell.length_a   1.000
_cell.length_b   1.000
_cell.length_c   1.000
_cell.angle_alpha   90.00
_cell.angle_beta   90.00
_cell.angle_gamma   90.00
#
_symmetry.space_group_name_H-M   'P 1'
#
loop_
_entity.id
_entity.type
_entity.pdbx_description
1 polymer ?
#
loop_
_entity_poly.entity_id
_entity_poly.type
_entity_poly.pdbx_seq_one_letter_code
_entity_poly.pdbx_strand_id
1 'polypeptide(L)'
;MVTDALAYYSNHLKVHFASNIDGDHINEILKKLNPETTLFIIVSKTFTTQETITNANTFKKWFLSYSSKKEIPKHFVAVSSNINAVIDFGIDPKNIFPMKDWVGGRFSLWSSVGLSIALSIGPSNFEKLLNGAKDMDKHFKNSDFKKKHPCNSCFN
;
A
#
# COMPACT_ATOMS: atom_id res chain seq x y z
N MET A 1 8.90 -2.62 6.04
CA MET A 1 10.20 -2.87 5.36
C MET A 1 10.61 -1.72 4.44
N VAL A 2 9.95 -1.46 3.28
CA VAL A 2 10.41 -0.37 2.38
C VAL A 2 10.25 1.00 3.03
N THR A 3 9.14 1.29 3.67
CA THR A 3 8.92 2.53 4.44
C THR A 3 9.93 2.72 5.56
N ASP A 4 10.32 1.63 6.24
CA ASP A 4 11.34 1.70 7.30
C ASP A 4 12.74 1.95 6.71
N ALA A 5 13.06 1.30 5.58
CA ALA A 5 14.31 1.54 4.87
C ALA A 5 14.42 2.98 4.33
N LEU A 6 13.28 3.61 4.03
CA LEU A 6 13.20 4.97 3.54
C LEU A 6 12.79 5.99 4.63
N ALA A 7 12.86 5.61 5.90
CA ALA A 7 12.43 6.45 7.03
C ALA A 7 13.08 7.85 7.05
N TYR A 8 14.33 7.97 6.57
CA TYR A 8 15.01 9.26 6.44
C TYR A 8 14.25 10.26 5.56
N TYR A 9 13.50 9.76 4.57
CA TYR A 9 12.71 10.58 3.64
C TYR A 9 11.26 10.73 4.07
N SER A 10 10.87 10.18 5.23
CA SER A 10 9.48 10.24 5.70
C SER A 10 9.05 11.69 5.95
N ASN A 11 7.80 11.97 5.61
CA ASN A 11 7.14 13.22 5.93
C ASN A 11 6.49 13.14 7.33
N HIS A 12 5.64 14.11 7.66
CA HIS A 12 4.93 14.19 8.94
C HIS A 12 3.80 13.16 9.11
N LEU A 13 3.46 12.40 8.06
CA LEU A 13 2.40 11.39 8.14
C LEU A 13 2.90 10.14 8.89
N LYS A 14 2.13 9.71 9.88
CA LYS A 14 2.37 8.45 10.59
C LYS A 14 1.69 7.31 9.85
N VAL A 15 2.46 6.35 9.36
CA VAL A 15 1.95 5.19 8.62
C VAL A 15 2.04 3.95 9.50
N HIS A 16 0.93 3.24 9.63
CA HIS A 16 0.80 1.97 10.35
C HIS A 16 0.44 0.86 9.38
N PHE A 17 1.01 -0.33 9.55
CA PHE A 17 0.73 -1.49 8.72
C PHE A 17 0.08 -2.60 9.54
N ALA A 18 -1.09 -3.05 9.10
CA ALA A 18 -1.85 -4.15 9.70
C ALA A 18 -1.97 -5.30 8.68
N SER A 19 -0.97 -6.17 8.63
CA SER A 19 -0.87 -7.25 7.64
C SER A 19 -1.33 -8.61 8.15
N ASN A 20 -1.25 -8.85 9.46
CA ASN A 20 -1.63 -10.15 10.06
C ASN A 20 -2.96 -10.04 10.79
N ILE A 21 -3.68 -11.17 10.90
CA ILE A 21 -4.81 -11.28 11.83
C ILE A 21 -4.25 -11.48 13.23
N ASP A 22 -4.04 -10.39 13.91
CA ASP A 22 -3.57 -10.34 15.29
C ASP A 22 -4.33 -9.22 16.01
N GLY A 23 -5.21 -9.64 16.92
CA GLY A 23 -6.08 -8.71 17.66
C GLY A 23 -5.31 -7.74 18.55
N ASP A 24 -4.22 -8.17 19.16
CA ASP A 24 -3.41 -7.31 20.03
C ASP A 24 -2.68 -6.25 19.20
N HIS A 25 -2.08 -6.66 18.08
CA HIS A 25 -1.44 -5.71 17.17
C HIS A 25 -2.44 -4.68 16.62
N ILE A 26 -3.63 -5.12 16.20
CA ILE A 26 -4.68 -4.21 15.73
C ILE A 26 -5.11 -3.25 16.83
N ASN A 27 -5.31 -3.72 18.06
CA ASN A 27 -5.68 -2.89 19.20
C ASN A 27 -4.60 -1.85 19.53
N GLU A 28 -3.32 -2.23 19.46
CA GLU A 28 -2.21 -1.29 19.67
C GLU A 28 -2.14 -0.20 18.59
N ILE A 29 -2.51 -0.51 17.35
CA ILE A 29 -2.65 0.49 16.30
C ILE A 29 -3.84 1.40 16.62
N LEU A 30 -5.02 0.84 16.90
CA LEU A 30 -6.25 1.60 17.15
C LEU A 30 -6.12 2.61 18.30
N LYS A 31 -5.39 2.27 19.37
CA LYS A 31 -5.11 3.18 20.50
C LYS A 31 -4.35 4.44 20.07
N LYS A 32 -3.62 4.40 18.95
CA LYS A 32 -2.79 5.52 18.45
C LYS A 32 -3.48 6.36 17.39
N LEU A 33 -4.65 5.92 16.91
CA LEU A 33 -5.37 6.57 15.83
C LEU A 33 -6.39 7.58 16.35
N ASN A 34 -6.53 8.67 15.59
CA ASN A 34 -7.65 9.59 15.72
C ASN A 34 -8.60 9.38 14.53
N PRO A 35 -9.89 9.01 14.76
CA PRO A 35 -10.81 8.71 13.68
C PRO A 35 -11.01 9.88 12.69
N GLU A 36 -10.92 11.13 13.15
CA GLU A 36 -11.12 12.32 12.31
C GLU A 36 -9.97 12.55 11.32
N THR A 37 -8.76 12.09 11.65
CA THR A 37 -7.53 12.35 10.84
C THR A 37 -6.91 11.09 10.27
N THR A 38 -7.58 9.95 10.38
CA THR A 38 -7.06 8.66 9.89
C THR A 38 -7.62 8.33 8.51
N LEU A 39 -6.73 7.93 7.59
CA LEU A 39 -7.06 7.35 6.30
C LEU A 39 -6.71 5.85 6.31
N PHE A 40 -7.66 5.01 5.94
CA PHE A 40 -7.48 3.56 5.82
C PHE A 40 -7.28 3.18 4.35
N ILE A 41 -6.16 2.54 4.04
CA ILE A 41 -5.83 2.05 2.70
C ILE A 41 -5.91 0.53 2.72
N ILE A 42 -6.92 -0.03 2.06
CA ILE A 42 -7.12 -1.48 1.97
C ILE A 42 -6.46 -1.97 0.68
N VAL A 43 -5.39 -2.76 0.82
CA VAL A 43 -4.64 -3.29 -0.32
C VAL A 43 -4.90 -4.78 -0.45
N SER A 44 -5.69 -5.17 -1.44
CA SER A 44 -5.97 -6.58 -1.74
C SER A 44 -6.34 -6.74 -3.21
N LYS A 45 -5.57 -7.54 -3.96
CA LYS A 45 -5.80 -7.72 -5.40
C LYS A 45 -7.22 -8.20 -5.69
N THR A 46 -7.65 -9.28 -5.06
CA THR A 46 -8.97 -9.90 -5.26
C THR A 46 -10.05 -9.32 -4.37
N PHE A 47 -9.66 -8.57 -3.33
CA PHE A 47 -10.53 -8.10 -2.25
C PHE A 47 -11.28 -9.23 -1.51
N THR A 48 -10.66 -10.43 -1.50
CA THR A 48 -11.20 -11.64 -0.85
C THR A 48 -10.22 -12.27 0.14
N THR A 49 -9.01 -11.73 0.26
CA THR A 49 -8.00 -12.22 1.20
C THR A 49 -8.53 -12.08 2.63
N GLN A 50 -8.74 -13.22 3.29
CA GLN A 50 -9.43 -13.30 4.58
C GLN A 50 -8.80 -12.38 5.64
N GLU A 51 -7.48 -12.40 5.77
CA GLU A 51 -6.74 -11.55 6.70
C GLU A 51 -7.01 -10.06 6.46
N THR A 52 -6.87 -9.65 5.21
CA THR A 52 -7.07 -8.24 4.84
C THR A 52 -8.49 -7.78 5.10
N ILE A 53 -9.49 -8.59 4.71
CA ILE A 53 -10.90 -8.21 4.86
C ILE A 53 -11.33 -8.25 6.33
N THR A 54 -10.82 -9.19 7.12
CA THR A 54 -11.08 -9.24 8.57
C THR A 54 -10.56 -7.99 9.26
N ASN A 55 -9.30 -7.62 8.98
CA ASN A 55 -8.70 -6.41 9.53
C ASN A 55 -9.44 -5.15 9.05
N ALA A 56 -9.78 -5.07 7.76
CA ALA A 56 -10.54 -3.95 7.20
C ALA A 56 -11.91 -3.78 7.87
N ASN A 57 -12.63 -4.87 8.11
CA ASN A 57 -13.91 -4.83 8.83
C ASN A 57 -13.73 -4.40 10.29
N THR A 58 -12.66 -4.81 10.96
CA THR A 58 -12.34 -4.39 12.33
C THR A 58 -12.09 -2.88 12.38
N PHE A 59 -11.26 -2.34 11.48
CA PHE A 59 -11.03 -0.90 11.39
C PHE A 59 -12.30 -0.14 11.01
N LYS A 60 -13.11 -0.66 10.10
CA LYS A 60 -14.39 -0.05 9.73
C LYS A 60 -15.38 -0.02 10.88
N LYS A 61 -15.48 -1.10 11.65
CA LYS A 61 -16.33 -1.18 12.85
C LYS A 61 -15.86 -0.16 13.90
N TRP A 62 -14.56 -0.08 14.15
CA TRP A 62 -13.98 0.91 15.05
C TRP A 62 -14.28 2.33 14.58
N PHE A 63 -14.04 2.65 13.30
CA PHE A 63 -14.34 3.97 12.75
C PHE A 63 -15.81 4.37 12.93
N LEU A 64 -16.72 3.42 12.66
CA LEU A 64 -18.16 3.65 12.79
C LEU A 64 -18.66 3.79 14.24
N SER A 65 -17.84 3.45 15.25
CA SER A 65 -18.17 3.75 16.64
C SER A 65 -17.97 5.22 17.00
N TYR A 66 -17.25 5.98 16.17
CA TYR A 66 -17.00 7.41 16.34
C TYR A 66 -17.65 8.27 15.24
N SER A 67 -18.01 7.66 14.12
CA SER A 67 -18.48 8.38 12.93
C SER A 67 -19.64 7.68 12.23
N SER A 68 -20.20 8.30 11.21
CA SER A 68 -21.32 7.76 10.44
C SER A 68 -20.87 7.07 9.14
N LYS A 69 -21.75 6.24 8.57
CA LYS A 69 -21.51 5.62 7.26
C LYS A 69 -21.26 6.64 6.13
N LYS A 70 -21.77 7.86 6.26
CA LYS A 70 -21.60 8.93 5.27
C LYS A 70 -20.15 9.43 5.17
N GLU A 71 -19.36 9.22 6.22
CA GLU A 71 -17.96 9.64 6.28
C GLU A 71 -16.99 8.58 5.71
N ILE A 72 -17.44 7.33 5.52
CA ILE A 72 -16.60 6.26 4.95
C ILE A 72 -15.87 6.71 3.67
N PRO A 73 -16.54 7.36 2.69
CA PRO A 73 -15.87 7.79 1.47
C PRO A 73 -14.69 8.75 1.68
N LYS A 74 -14.62 9.43 2.81
CA LYS A 74 -13.52 10.36 3.13
C LYS A 74 -12.34 9.68 3.80
N HIS A 75 -12.57 8.51 4.40
CA HIS A 75 -11.60 7.83 5.26
C HIS A 75 -11.13 6.47 4.73
N PHE A 76 -11.77 5.94 3.70
CA PHE A 76 -11.44 4.63 3.15
C PHE A 76 -11.08 4.69 1.67
N VAL A 77 -9.95 4.09 1.36
CA VAL A 77 -9.38 3.99 0.01
C VAL A 77 -9.03 2.53 -0.24
N ALA A 78 -9.17 2.06 -1.46
CA ALA A 78 -8.78 0.71 -1.82
C ALA A 78 -7.77 0.67 -2.98
N VAL A 79 -6.87 -0.29 -2.92
CA VAL A 79 -6.01 -0.71 -4.02
C VAL A 79 -6.39 -2.14 -4.38
N SER A 80 -7.10 -2.33 -5.49
CA SER A 80 -7.67 -3.63 -5.86
C SER A 80 -7.93 -3.75 -7.36
N SER A 81 -7.99 -4.99 -7.87
CA SER A 81 -8.53 -5.29 -9.20
C SER A 81 -10.04 -5.57 -9.16
N ASN A 82 -10.61 -5.92 -8.00
CA ASN A 82 -12.00 -6.26 -7.83
C ASN A 82 -12.84 -5.04 -7.39
N ILE A 83 -13.18 -4.20 -8.36
CA ILE A 83 -13.90 -2.95 -8.13
C ILE A 83 -15.27 -3.20 -7.48
N ASN A 84 -16.00 -4.23 -7.91
CA ASN A 84 -17.33 -4.53 -7.39
C ASN A 84 -17.29 -4.85 -5.90
N ALA A 85 -16.39 -5.73 -5.46
CA ALA A 85 -16.25 -6.07 -4.04
C ALA A 85 -15.83 -4.88 -3.18
N VAL A 86 -15.06 -3.94 -3.73
CA VAL A 86 -14.68 -2.69 -3.04
C VAL A 86 -15.90 -1.77 -2.87
N ILE A 87 -16.73 -1.65 -3.89
CA ILE A 87 -17.98 -0.86 -3.83
C ILE A 87 -18.96 -1.48 -2.82
N ASP A 88 -19.11 -2.81 -2.84
CA ASP A 88 -19.95 -3.54 -1.89
C ASP A 88 -19.48 -3.37 -0.43
N PHE A 89 -18.18 -3.23 -0.22
CA PHE A 89 -17.61 -2.87 1.09
C PHE A 89 -18.02 -1.46 1.52
N GLY A 90 -18.39 -0.57 0.61
CA GLY A 90 -18.84 0.81 0.86
C GLY A 90 -17.81 1.89 0.58
N ILE A 91 -16.76 1.58 -0.16
CA ILE A 91 -15.76 2.57 -0.60
C ILE A 91 -16.25 3.24 -1.89
N ASP A 92 -16.11 4.57 -1.95
CA ASP A 92 -16.48 5.34 -3.14
C ASP A 92 -15.62 4.90 -4.34
N PRO A 93 -16.20 4.68 -5.54
CA PRO A 93 -15.45 4.36 -6.75
C PRO A 93 -14.32 5.33 -7.06
N LYS A 94 -14.43 6.60 -6.69
CA LYS A 94 -13.38 7.61 -6.86
C LYS A 94 -12.15 7.36 -5.99
N ASN A 95 -12.29 6.58 -4.93
CA ASN A 95 -11.23 6.23 -3.98
C ASN A 95 -10.65 4.85 -4.25
N ILE A 96 -10.89 4.30 -5.44
CA ILE A 96 -10.32 3.02 -5.85
C ILE A 96 -9.12 3.27 -6.76
N PHE A 97 -7.96 2.79 -6.35
CA PHE A 97 -6.76 2.75 -7.16
C PHE A 97 -6.65 1.37 -7.81
N PRO A 98 -6.94 1.26 -9.12
CA PRO A 98 -7.03 -0.04 -9.76
C PRO A 98 -5.65 -0.71 -9.83
N MET A 99 -5.65 -2.01 -9.56
CA MET A 99 -4.51 -2.90 -9.68
C MET A 99 -4.68 -3.75 -10.93
N LYS A 100 -3.71 -3.71 -11.83
CA LYS A 100 -3.77 -4.47 -13.08
C LYS A 100 -3.55 -5.98 -12.82
N ASP A 101 -4.15 -6.85 -13.64
CA ASP A 101 -4.08 -8.30 -13.45
C ASP A 101 -2.66 -8.87 -13.57
N TRP A 102 -1.83 -8.24 -14.40
CA TRP A 102 -0.42 -8.62 -14.57
C TRP A 102 0.49 -8.13 -13.42
N VAL A 103 -0.01 -7.32 -12.48
CA VAL A 103 0.76 -6.93 -11.29
C VAL A 103 0.78 -8.11 -10.32
N GLY A 104 1.97 -8.63 -10.06
CA GLY A 104 2.20 -9.74 -9.13
C GLY A 104 2.55 -9.27 -7.72
N GLY A 105 2.12 -10.01 -6.69
CA GLY A 105 2.23 -9.63 -5.28
C GLY A 105 3.57 -9.03 -4.85
N ARG A 106 4.68 -9.77 -4.93
CA ARG A 106 6.01 -9.33 -4.48
C ARG A 106 6.63 -8.22 -5.33
N PHE A 107 6.22 -8.11 -6.59
CA PHE A 107 6.73 -7.13 -7.55
C PHE A 107 5.73 -5.99 -7.80
N SER A 108 4.83 -5.74 -6.85
CA SER A 108 3.73 -4.77 -6.98
C SER A 108 4.07 -3.35 -6.57
N LEU A 109 5.22 -3.14 -5.92
CA LEU A 109 5.67 -1.83 -5.41
C LEU A 109 5.60 -0.71 -6.45
N TRP A 110 5.86 -1.04 -7.70
CA TRP A 110 5.90 -0.12 -8.85
C TRP A 110 4.51 0.28 -9.37
N SER A 111 3.45 -0.31 -8.81
CA SER A 111 2.05 -0.07 -9.17
C SER A 111 1.34 0.79 -8.12
N SER A 112 0.01 0.86 -8.21
CA SER A 112 -0.86 1.48 -7.19
C SER A 112 -0.64 0.95 -5.76
N VAL A 113 -0.06 -0.25 -5.59
CA VAL A 113 0.33 -0.80 -4.28
C VAL A 113 1.38 0.09 -3.58
N GLY A 114 2.21 0.81 -4.34
CA GLY A 114 3.17 1.78 -3.82
C GLY A 114 2.54 3.03 -3.18
N LEU A 115 1.22 3.19 -3.20
CA LEU A 115 0.53 4.35 -2.64
C LEU A 115 0.93 4.64 -1.18
N SER A 116 1.03 3.61 -0.34
CA SER A 116 1.43 3.77 1.06
C SER A 116 2.86 4.32 1.20
N ILE A 117 3.75 3.94 0.31
CA ILE A 117 5.13 4.44 0.28
C ILE A 117 5.14 5.88 -0.21
N ALA A 118 4.42 6.17 -1.32
CA ALA A 118 4.31 7.52 -1.87
C ALA A 118 3.75 8.52 -0.84
N LEU A 119 2.78 8.10 -0.04
CA LEU A 119 2.26 8.90 1.07
C LEU A 119 3.28 9.09 2.20
N SER A 120 4.07 8.07 2.51
CA SER A 120 5.06 8.11 3.60
C SER A 120 6.25 9.02 3.28
N ILE A 121 6.84 8.91 2.09
CA ILE A 121 8.06 9.62 1.70
C ILE A 121 7.80 10.85 0.80
N GLY A 122 6.56 11.06 0.43
CA GLY A 122 6.13 12.09 -0.51
C GLY A 122 6.29 11.69 -1.99
N PRO A 123 5.47 12.28 -2.87
CA PRO A 123 5.42 11.89 -4.28
C PRO A 123 6.75 12.11 -5.02
N SER A 124 7.48 13.19 -4.72
CA SER A 124 8.77 13.49 -5.35
C SER A 124 9.84 12.43 -5.05
N ASN A 125 9.93 11.95 -3.80
CA ASN A 125 10.88 10.89 -3.44
C ASN A 125 10.45 9.54 -3.99
N PHE A 126 9.14 9.29 -4.05
CA PHE A 126 8.62 8.08 -4.70
C PHE A 126 8.94 8.06 -6.20
N GLU A 127 8.82 9.19 -6.90
CA GLU A 127 9.23 9.30 -8.30
C GLU A 127 10.73 9.03 -8.49
N LYS A 128 11.59 9.53 -7.59
CA LYS A 128 13.03 9.21 -7.63
C LYS A 128 13.29 7.71 -7.45
N LEU A 129 12.53 7.04 -6.57
CA LEU A 129 12.60 5.58 -6.40
C LEU A 129 12.24 4.85 -7.69
N LEU A 130 11.16 5.26 -8.37
CA LEU A 130 10.74 4.70 -9.66
C LEU A 130 11.79 4.97 -10.76
N ASN A 131 12.39 6.14 -10.79
CA ASN A 131 13.44 6.49 -11.75
C ASN A 131 14.70 5.65 -11.53
N GLY A 132 15.10 5.39 -10.30
CA GLY A 132 16.21 4.48 -9.98
C GLY A 132 15.97 3.06 -10.51
N ALA A 133 14.76 2.52 -10.34
CA ALA A 133 14.39 1.24 -10.91
C ALA A 133 14.43 1.24 -12.45
N LYS A 134 13.89 2.29 -13.06
CA LYS A 134 13.94 2.47 -14.53
C LYS A 134 15.37 2.53 -15.07
N ASP A 135 16.29 3.15 -14.35
CA ASP A 135 17.69 3.25 -14.77
C ASP A 135 18.40 1.89 -14.63
N MET A 136 18.04 1.09 -13.60
CA MET A 136 18.51 -0.28 -13.49
C MET A 136 17.97 -1.17 -14.63
N ASP A 137 16.70 -1.03 -15.01
CA ASP A 137 16.11 -1.74 -16.16
C ASP A 137 16.84 -1.39 -17.47
N LYS A 138 17.15 -0.11 -17.70
CA LYS A 138 17.93 0.33 -18.86
C LYS A 138 19.34 -0.25 -18.83
N HIS A 139 20.01 -0.22 -17.69
CA HIS A 139 21.32 -0.82 -17.51
C HIS A 139 21.28 -2.30 -17.85
N PHE A 140 20.33 -3.05 -17.28
CA PHE A 140 20.18 -4.47 -17.53
C PHE A 140 19.93 -4.78 -19.02
N LYS A 141 19.10 -3.98 -19.69
CA LYS A 141 18.76 -4.16 -21.11
C LYS A 141 19.93 -3.87 -22.06
N ASN A 142 20.71 -2.81 -21.77
CA ASN A 142 21.65 -2.22 -22.73
C ASN A 142 23.12 -2.59 -22.46
N SER A 143 23.46 -3.08 -21.26
CA SER A 143 24.83 -3.44 -20.93
C SER A 143 25.20 -4.85 -21.40
N ASP A 144 26.49 -5.05 -21.69
CA ASP A 144 27.06 -6.37 -21.95
C ASP A 144 26.82 -7.30 -20.75
N PHE A 145 26.64 -8.60 -21.00
CA PHE A 145 26.32 -9.59 -19.95
C PHE A 145 27.29 -9.54 -18.76
N LYS A 146 28.60 -9.42 -19.02
CA LYS A 146 29.65 -9.33 -17.98
C LYS A 146 29.57 -8.07 -17.13
N LYS A 147 28.88 -7.01 -17.59
CA LYS A 147 28.73 -5.74 -16.89
C LYS A 147 27.38 -5.58 -16.22
N LYS A 148 26.47 -6.55 -16.36
CA LYS A 148 25.14 -6.50 -15.76
C LYS A 148 25.22 -6.77 -14.26
N HIS A 149 24.99 -5.75 -13.43
CA HIS A 149 25.02 -5.89 -11.96
C HIS A 149 24.13 -7.03 -11.41
N PRO A 150 22.88 -7.22 -11.88
CA PRO A 150 22.06 -8.34 -11.41
C PRO A 150 22.62 -9.73 -11.74
N CYS A 151 23.39 -9.85 -12.84
CA CYS A 151 24.02 -11.13 -13.21
C CYS A 151 25.28 -11.40 -12.40
N ASN A 152 26.06 -10.36 -12.10
CA ASN A 152 27.31 -10.51 -11.34
C ASN A 152 27.09 -10.95 -9.90
N SER A 153 25.96 -10.56 -9.28
CA SER A 153 25.60 -11.01 -7.93
C SER A 153 25.19 -12.48 -7.85
N CYS A 154 24.97 -13.16 -8.99
CA CYS A 154 24.70 -14.60 -9.03
C CYS A 154 25.98 -15.46 -9.13
N PHE A 155 27.15 -14.87 -9.34
CA PHE A 155 28.42 -15.57 -9.56
C PHE A 155 29.46 -15.34 -8.44
N ASN A 156 29.09 -14.60 -7.40
CA ASN A 156 29.87 -14.45 -6.15
C ASN A 156 29.13 -15.16 -5.01
#